data_66418b337958745bbfd7aff1a02a7ee6
#
_entry.id   66418b337958745bbfd7aff1a02a7ee6
#
_cell.length_a   1.000
_cell.length_b   1.000
_cell.length_c   1.000
_cell.angle_alpha   90.00
_cell.angle_beta   90.00
_cell.angle_gamma   90.00
#
_symmetry.space_group_name_H-M   'P 1'
#
loop_
_entity.id
_entity.type
_entity.pdbx_description
1 polymer ?
#
loop_
_entity_poly.entity_id
_entity_poly.type
_entity_poly.pdbx_seq_one_letter_code
_entity_poly.pdbx_strand_id
1 'polypeptide(L)'
;MKMSKEKRALIAGMIGCLLYVIGDFLFAATGKSQSTESIGLMVKVAYLDMATWRMVVSIICGVLGTALYYIGFHQMWKLLKQRLTQPKQQKWVKLFQIAYLTGTVCWGYVHAMFMNVALIFKFKIGRASCRERV
;
A
#
# COMPACT_ATOMS: atom_id res chain seq x y z
N MET A 1 23.51 -10.42 -21.22
CA MET A 1 24.12 -10.24 -19.86
C MET A 1 23.08 -10.65 -18.79
N LYS A 2 23.31 -11.75 -18.05
CA LYS A 2 22.38 -12.27 -17.04
C LYS A 2 22.44 -11.35 -15.79
N MET A 3 21.37 -10.69 -15.46
CA MET A 3 21.27 -9.82 -14.28
C MET A 3 21.38 -10.65 -13.00
N SER A 4 22.19 -10.21 -12.01
CA SER A 4 22.35 -10.92 -10.73
C SER A 4 21.03 -11.00 -9.95
N LYS A 5 20.86 -12.02 -9.09
CA LYS A 5 19.68 -12.18 -8.24
C LYS A 5 19.44 -10.96 -7.33
N GLU A 6 20.53 -10.38 -6.83
CA GLU A 6 20.50 -9.17 -5.98
C GLU A 6 19.92 -7.96 -6.70
N LYS A 7 20.42 -7.69 -7.93
CA LYS A 7 19.90 -6.58 -8.75
C LYS A 7 18.41 -6.75 -9.03
N ARG A 8 17.96 -7.98 -9.35
CA ARG A 8 16.54 -8.26 -9.58
C ARG A 8 15.69 -7.98 -8.35
N ALA A 9 16.17 -8.38 -7.17
CA ALA A 9 15.44 -8.13 -5.92
C ALA A 9 15.35 -6.62 -5.60
N LEU A 10 16.42 -5.85 -5.80
CA LEU A 10 16.39 -4.41 -5.62
C LEU A 10 15.44 -3.69 -6.60
N ILE A 11 15.45 -4.11 -7.87
CA ILE A 11 14.52 -3.58 -8.88
C ILE A 11 13.08 -3.93 -8.51
N ALA A 12 12.82 -5.15 -8.02
CA ALA A 12 11.49 -5.51 -7.52
C ALA A 12 11.03 -4.57 -6.41
N GLY A 13 11.91 -4.23 -5.46
CA GLY A 13 11.60 -3.25 -4.42
C GLY A 13 11.27 -1.86 -4.96
N MET A 14 12.00 -1.38 -5.96
CA MET A 14 11.70 -0.11 -6.63
C MET A 14 10.33 -0.14 -7.32
N ILE A 15 10.00 -1.23 -8.00
CA ILE A 15 8.68 -1.43 -8.62
C ILE A 15 7.60 -1.46 -7.52
N GLY A 16 7.86 -2.11 -6.39
CA GLY A 16 6.95 -2.11 -5.25
C GLY A 16 6.64 -0.71 -4.73
N CYS A 17 7.66 0.14 -4.55
CA CYS A 17 7.46 1.54 -4.17
C CYS A 17 6.65 2.31 -5.21
N LEU A 18 6.89 2.09 -6.51
CA LEU A 18 6.14 2.74 -7.58
C LEU A 18 4.66 2.31 -7.58
N LEU A 19 4.39 1.02 -7.35
CA LEU A 19 3.01 0.53 -7.22
C LEU A 19 2.27 1.17 -6.05
N TYR A 20 2.95 1.39 -4.92
CA TYR A 20 2.35 2.12 -3.80
C TYR A 20 1.98 3.55 -4.21
N VAL A 21 2.90 4.27 -4.84
CA VAL A 21 2.62 5.65 -5.30
C VAL A 21 1.43 5.68 -6.26
N ILE A 22 1.34 4.73 -7.18
CA ILE A 22 0.20 4.62 -8.12
C ILE A 22 -1.09 4.31 -7.35
N GLY A 23 -1.06 3.35 -6.43
CA GLY A 23 -2.20 2.97 -5.62
C GLY A 23 -2.73 4.13 -4.78
N ASP A 24 -1.84 4.83 -4.09
CA ASP A 24 -2.18 5.99 -3.27
C ASP A 24 -2.69 7.17 -4.12
N PHE A 25 -2.09 7.41 -5.28
CA PHE A 25 -2.55 8.44 -6.21
C PHE A 25 -3.96 8.15 -6.73
N LEU A 26 -4.23 6.92 -7.15
CA LEU A 26 -5.57 6.49 -7.57
C LEU A 26 -6.61 6.67 -6.47
N PHE A 27 -6.20 6.53 -5.22
CA PHE A 27 -7.05 6.73 -4.07
C PHE A 27 -7.20 8.19 -3.69
N ALA A 28 -6.10 8.96 -3.62
CA ALA A 28 -6.11 10.35 -3.16
C ALA A 28 -6.69 11.33 -4.19
N ALA A 29 -6.52 11.06 -5.50
CA ALA A 29 -7.02 11.91 -6.57
C ALA A 29 -8.55 11.80 -6.74
N THR A 30 -9.30 12.10 -5.70
CA THR A 30 -10.76 12.24 -5.75
C THR A 30 -11.08 13.59 -6.42
N GLY A 31 -11.42 13.56 -7.69
CA GLY A 31 -11.50 14.75 -8.56
C GLY A 31 -12.68 15.71 -8.32
N LYS A 32 -13.44 15.63 -7.23
CA LYS A 32 -14.46 16.64 -6.90
C LYS A 32 -14.64 16.70 -5.39
N SER A 33 -14.63 17.94 -4.87
CA SER A 33 -14.97 18.32 -3.52
C SER A 33 -14.38 17.40 -2.44
N GLN A 34 -13.36 17.87 -1.80
CA GLN A 34 -12.89 17.28 -0.54
C GLN A 34 -13.97 17.51 0.52
N SER A 35 -15.07 16.76 0.44
CA SER A 35 -15.98 16.70 1.56
C SER A 35 -15.22 16.08 2.71
N THR A 36 -14.99 16.88 3.75
CA THR A 36 -14.36 16.44 5.00
C THR A 36 -15.29 15.55 5.81
N GLU A 37 -16.53 15.39 5.36
CA GLU A 37 -17.50 14.51 5.98
C GLU A 37 -17.06 13.06 5.89
N SER A 38 -17.00 12.41 7.02
CA SER A 38 -16.65 11.00 7.14
C SER A 38 -17.83 10.20 7.69
N ILE A 39 -18.11 9.06 7.05
CA ILE A 39 -19.03 8.07 7.58
C ILE A 39 -18.21 7.17 8.50
N GLY A 40 -18.28 7.44 9.82
CA GLY A 40 -17.42 6.79 10.80
C GLY A 40 -15.97 7.24 10.70
N LEU A 41 -15.10 6.65 11.52
CA LEU A 41 -13.69 7.07 11.69
C LEU A 41 -12.80 6.91 10.45
N MET A 42 -13.22 6.15 9.45
CA MET A 42 -12.28 5.69 8.39
C MET A 42 -12.74 5.90 6.95
N VAL A 43 -14.01 6.21 6.70
CA VAL A 43 -14.53 6.29 5.31
C VAL A 43 -15.04 7.69 5.03
N LYS A 44 -14.36 8.40 4.13
CA LYS A 44 -14.86 9.68 3.63
C LYS A 44 -15.99 9.46 2.63
N VAL A 45 -17.01 10.31 2.68
CA VAL A 45 -18.14 10.28 1.72
C VAL A 45 -17.63 10.34 0.27
N ALA A 46 -16.55 11.08 0.03
CA ALA A 46 -15.90 11.16 -1.30
C ALA A 46 -15.48 9.79 -1.88
N TYR A 47 -15.29 8.76 -1.03
CA TYR A 47 -14.95 7.42 -1.53
C TYR A 47 -16.15 6.67 -2.11
N LEU A 48 -17.36 7.02 -1.72
CA LEU A 48 -18.58 6.42 -2.26
C LEU A 48 -18.78 6.80 -3.74
N ASP A 49 -18.36 8.01 -4.11
CA ASP A 49 -18.46 8.53 -5.49
C ASP A 49 -17.28 8.08 -6.37
N MET A 50 -16.24 7.52 -5.76
CA MET A 50 -15.08 7.04 -6.50
C MET A 50 -15.46 5.86 -7.41
N ALA A 51 -14.96 5.85 -8.65
CA ALA A 51 -15.17 4.73 -9.56
C ALA A 51 -14.61 3.41 -8.98
N THR A 52 -15.42 2.35 -9.00
CA THR A 52 -15.07 1.05 -8.40
C THR A 52 -13.75 0.48 -8.93
N TRP A 53 -13.48 0.64 -10.22
CA TRP A 53 -12.23 0.18 -10.82
C TRP A 53 -10.99 0.81 -10.18
N ARG A 54 -11.05 2.09 -9.78
CA ARG A 54 -9.94 2.78 -9.11
C ARG A 54 -9.63 2.15 -7.76
N MET A 55 -10.68 1.80 -6.99
CA MET A 55 -10.52 1.10 -5.71
C MET A 55 -9.87 -0.27 -5.91
N VAL A 56 -10.36 -1.05 -6.87
CA VAL A 56 -9.83 -2.38 -7.17
C VAL A 56 -8.37 -2.31 -7.61
N VAL A 57 -8.03 -1.42 -8.53
CA VAL A 57 -6.65 -1.24 -8.99
C VAL A 57 -5.75 -0.77 -7.84
N SER A 58 -6.21 0.14 -6.99
CA SER A 58 -5.47 0.59 -5.80
C SER A 58 -5.19 -0.57 -4.84
N ILE A 59 -6.18 -1.45 -4.57
CA ILE A 59 -5.98 -2.66 -3.74
C ILE A 59 -4.90 -3.57 -4.36
N ILE A 60 -5.02 -3.86 -5.66
CA ILE A 60 -4.06 -4.72 -6.37
C ILE A 60 -2.65 -4.12 -6.29
N CYS A 61 -2.51 -2.82 -6.56
CA CYS A 61 -1.23 -2.11 -6.45
C CYS A 61 -0.67 -2.18 -5.02
N GLY A 62 -1.50 -2.00 -4.00
CA GLY A 62 -1.09 -2.10 -2.60
C GLY A 62 -0.60 -3.50 -2.22
N VAL A 63 -1.35 -4.55 -2.57
CA VAL A 63 -0.98 -5.93 -2.25
C VAL A 63 0.29 -6.37 -2.98
N LEU A 64 0.36 -6.16 -4.30
CA LEU A 64 1.55 -6.50 -5.09
C LEU A 64 2.74 -5.61 -4.70
N GLY A 65 2.49 -4.33 -4.46
CA GLY A 65 3.49 -3.38 -3.97
C GLY A 65 4.13 -3.84 -2.66
N THR A 66 3.32 -4.31 -1.71
CA THR A 66 3.80 -4.85 -0.42
C THR A 66 4.75 -6.02 -0.60
N ALA A 67 4.38 -7.00 -1.43
CA ALA A 67 5.22 -8.17 -1.67
C ALA A 67 6.57 -7.79 -2.31
N LEU A 68 6.53 -6.94 -3.34
CA LEU A 68 7.74 -6.49 -4.04
C LEU A 68 8.60 -5.56 -3.17
N TYR A 69 7.99 -4.69 -2.39
CA TYR A 69 8.66 -3.84 -1.40
C TYR A 69 9.44 -4.70 -0.40
N TYR A 70 8.78 -5.72 0.18
CA TYR A 70 9.44 -6.63 1.11
C TYR A 70 10.66 -7.29 0.49
N ILE A 71 10.56 -7.84 -0.72
CA ILE A 71 11.68 -8.49 -1.43
C ILE A 71 12.87 -7.54 -1.57
N GLY A 72 12.63 -6.31 -2.01
CA GLY A 72 13.69 -5.32 -2.22
C GLY A 72 14.35 -4.85 -0.94
N PHE A 73 13.56 -4.48 0.07
CA PHE A 73 14.08 -4.01 1.35
C PHE A 73 14.76 -5.11 2.16
N HIS A 74 14.28 -6.35 2.06
CA HIS A 74 14.96 -7.50 2.64
C HIS A 74 16.34 -7.74 2.01
N GLN A 75 16.45 -7.61 0.69
CA GLN A 75 17.76 -7.69 0.01
C GLN A 75 18.68 -6.54 0.41
N MET A 76 18.16 -5.32 0.52
CA MET A 76 18.94 -4.16 0.98
C MET A 76 19.43 -4.36 2.42
N TRP A 77 18.58 -4.87 3.32
CA TRP A 77 18.98 -5.22 4.67
C TRP A 77 20.12 -6.24 4.71
N LYS A 78 20.08 -7.31 3.88
CA LYS A 78 21.17 -8.29 3.77
C LYS A 78 22.49 -7.64 3.37
N LEU A 79 22.45 -6.77 2.37
CA LEU A 79 23.63 -6.05 1.90
C LEU A 79 24.20 -5.11 2.98
N LEU A 80 23.34 -4.37 3.68
CA LEU A 80 23.74 -3.50 4.77
C LEU A 80 24.37 -4.30 5.92
N LYS A 81 23.77 -5.44 6.30
CA LYS A 81 24.28 -6.32 7.35
C LYS A 81 25.67 -6.87 7.02
N GLN A 82 25.94 -7.17 5.74
CA GLN A 82 27.26 -7.66 5.30
C GLN A 82 28.32 -6.55 5.28
N ARG A 83 27.94 -5.33 4.93
CA ARG A 83 28.87 -4.21 4.75
C ARG A 83 29.15 -3.44 6.04
N LEU A 84 28.17 -3.33 6.91
CA LEU A 84 28.25 -2.54 8.13
C LEU A 84 28.53 -3.45 9.33
N THR A 85 29.81 -3.76 9.58
CA THR A 85 30.24 -4.74 10.59
C THR A 85 30.50 -4.15 11.97
N GLN A 86 30.70 -2.85 12.08
CA GLN A 86 30.98 -2.19 13.38
C GLN A 86 29.76 -2.24 14.32
N PRO A 87 29.95 -2.44 15.64
CA PRO A 87 28.85 -2.56 16.59
C PRO A 87 27.86 -1.38 16.57
N LYS A 88 28.37 -0.17 16.37
CA LYS A 88 27.55 1.05 16.27
C LYS A 88 26.65 1.05 15.02
N GLN A 89 27.19 0.54 13.91
CA GLN A 89 26.47 0.42 12.62
C GLN A 89 25.43 -0.71 12.67
N GLN A 90 25.70 -1.81 13.35
CA GLN A 90 24.79 -2.94 13.50
C GLN A 90 23.47 -2.54 14.21
N LYS A 91 23.52 -1.58 15.14
CA LYS A 91 22.30 -1.02 15.75
C LYS A 91 21.37 -0.38 14.70
N TRP A 92 21.95 0.38 13.76
CA TRP A 92 21.20 1.01 12.67
C TRP A 92 20.66 -0.01 11.67
N VAL A 93 21.43 -1.06 11.37
CA VAL A 93 20.96 -2.18 10.52
C VAL A 93 19.76 -2.89 11.15
N LYS A 94 19.78 -3.09 12.49
CA LYS A 94 18.65 -3.68 13.22
C LYS A 94 17.43 -2.74 13.22
N LEU A 95 17.64 -1.44 13.44
CA LEU A 95 16.56 -0.45 13.37
C LEU A 95 15.93 -0.40 11.98
N PHE A 96 16.75 -0.42 10.92
CA PHE A 96 16.27 -0.51 9.55
C PHE A 96 15.44 -1.78 9.32
N GLN A 97 15.87 -2.94 9.86
CA GLN A 97 15.13 -4.19 9.77
C GLN A 97 13.74 -4.05 10.40
N ILE A 98 13.66 -3.51 11.61
CA ILE A 98 12.39 -3.30 12.31
C ILE A 98 11.50 -2.35 11.50
N ALA A 99 12.06 -1.23 11.03
CA ALA A 99 11.32 -0.22 10.30
C ALA A 99 10.70 -0.78 9.00
N TYR A 100 11.47 -1.51 8.17
CA TYR A 100 10.92 -2.04 6.93
C TYR A 100 9.92 -3.19 7.17
N LEU A 101 10.14 -4.04 8.18
CA LEU A 101 9.18 -5.09 8.52
C LEU A 101 7.86 -4.50 9.02
N THR A 102 7.94 -3.54 9.95
CA THR A 102 6.76 -2.82 10.45
C THR A 102 6.03 -2.11 9.31
N GLY A 103 6.79 -1.39 8.46
CA GLY A 103 6.23 -0.72 7.28
C GLY A 103 5.53 -1.69 6.33
N THR A 104 6.13 -2.86 6.07
CA THR A 104 5.51 -3.88 5.21
C THR A 104 4.18 -4.39 5.78
N VAL A 105 4.15 -4.71 7.08
CA VAL A 105 2.95 -5.25 7.73
C VAL A 105 1.87 -4.17 7.86
N CYS A 106 2.23 -3.01 8.44
CA CYS A 106 1.26 -1.95 8.69
C CYS A 106 0.71 -1.36 7.40
N TRP A 107 1.56 -1.08 6.42
CA TRP A 107 1.15 -0.42 5.17
C TRP A 107 0.31 -1.34 4.30
N GLY A 108 0.73 -2.58 4.12
CA GLY A 108 -0.03 -3.57 3.35
C GLY A 108 -1.41 -3.84 3.97
N TYR A 109 -1.46 -4.01 5.30
CA TYR A 109 -2.71 -4.25 6.02
C TYR A 109 -3.64 -3.02 5.98
N VAL A 110 -3.12 -1.84 6.31
CA VAL A 110 -3.89 -0.60 6.32
C VAL A 110 -4.46 -0.31 4.93
N HIS A 111 -3.64 -0.42 3.87
CA HIS A 111 -4.07 -0.16 2.51
C HIS A 111 -5.19 -1.13 2.07
N ALA A 112 -5.03 -2.42 2.32
CA ALA A 112 -6.04 -3.42 2.00
C ALA A 112 -7.33 -3.21 2.79
N MET A 113 -7.25 -2.93 4.09
CA MET A 113 -8.42 -2.73 4.95
C MET A 113 -9.22 -1.49 4.58
N PHE A 114 -8.55 -0.34 4.38
CA PHE A 114 -9.21 0.90 3.99
C PHE A 114 -10.04 0.75 2.72
N MET A 115 -9.45 0.11 1.72
CA MET A 115 -10.10 -0.08 0.44
C MET A 115 -11.26 -1.06 0.50
N ASN A 116 -11.09 -2.17 1.22
CA ASN A 116 -12.16 -3.16 1.38
C ASN A 116 -13.35 -2.57 2.13
N VAL A 117 -13.12 -1.79 3.19
CA VAL A 117 -14.18 -1.11 3.94
C VAL A 117 -14.94 -0.14 3.03
N ALA A 118 -14.25 0.70 2.27
CA ALA A 118 -14.87 1.63 1.34
C ALA A 118 -15.71 0.91 0.26
N LEU A 119 -15.20 -0.20 -0.27
CA LEU A 119 -15.87 -1.03 -1.27
C LEU A 119 -17.16 -1.67 -0.70
N ILE A 120 -17.09 -2.23 0.50
CA ILE A 120 -18.24 -2.85 1.19
C ILE A 120 -19.33 -1.80 1.44
N PHE A 121 -18.97 -0.62 1.92
CA PHE A 121 -19.92 0.46 2.14
C PHE A 121 -20.61 0.89 0.84
N LYS A 122 -19.84 1.06 -0.24
CA LYS A 122 -20.37 1.40 -1.55
C LYS A 122 -21.40 0.39 -2.05
N PHE A 123 -21.12 -0.91 -1.92
CA PHE A 123 -22.05 -1.96 -2.32
C PHE A 123 -23.30 -2.03 -1.43
N LYS A 124 -23.17 -1.82 -0.11
CA LYS A 124 -24.33 -1.80 0.79
C LYS A 124 -25.25 -0.62 0.52
N ILE A 125 -24.73 0.58 0.38
CA ILE A 125 -25.51 1.79 0.12
C ILE A 125 -26.17 1.72 -1.26
N GLY A 126 -25.44 1.27 -2.29
CA GLY A 126 -26.00 1.07 -3.63
C GLY A 126 -27.19 0.10 -3.66
N ARG A 127 -27.14 -0.99 -2.87
CA ARG A 127 -28.26 -1.93 -2.75
C ARG A 127 -29.47 -1.35 -2.00
N ALA A 128 -29.25 -0.55 -0.96
CA ALA A 128 -30.33 0.11 -0.22
C ALA A 128 -31.08 1.10 -1.13
N SER A 129 -30.35 1.93 -1.88
CA SER A 129 -30.94 2.89 -2.83
C SER A 129 -31.70 2.24 -3.98
N CYS A 130 -31.36 0.99 -4.41
CA CYS A 130 -32.13 0.25 -5.39
C CYS A 130 -33.43 -0.35 -4.80
N ARG A 131 -33.45 -0.64 -3.50
CA ARG A 131 -34.61 -1.26 -2.85
C ARG A 131 -35.72 -0.26 -2.53
N GLU A 132 -35.37 1.01 -2.35
CA GLU A 132 -36.35 2.08 -2.08
C GLU A 132 -37.03 2.61 -3.34
N ARG A 133 -36.61 2.16 -4.55
CA ARG A 133 -37.20 2.59 -5.83
C ARG A 133 -38.14 1.56 -6.48
N VAL A 134 -38.44 0.49 -5.77
CA VAL A 134 -39.42 -0.53 -6.16
C VAL A 134 -40.61 -0.48 -5.22
#